data_1412b255d41ff360619fc26d90792ff4
#
_entry.id   1412b255d41ff360619fc26d90792ff4
#
_cell.length_a   1.000
_cell.length_b   1.000
_cell.length_c   1.000
_cell.angle_alpha   90.00
_cell.angle_beta   90.00
_cell.angle_gamma   90.00
#
_symmetry.space_group_name_H-M   'P 1'
#
loop_
_entity.id
_entity.type
_entity.pdbx_description
1 polymer ?
#
loop_
_entity_poly.entity_id
_entity_poly.type
_entity_poly.pdbx_seq_one_letter_code
_entity_poly.pdbx_strand_id
1 'polypeptide(L)'
;MNPIVGSIVALVTPMNEDGSVDYPALRRLIDWHIAEGTNCIGVVGTTGESPTVSMQENCEIIRAAVLHAAGRVPIMAGTGANATAEAIELARFAKEVGASCHLSVVPYYNKPSQEGIYQHFRAIAAAVDLPLILYNVPGRTVADMQPETVLRLSQLPGIVGIKEASGDIERACQLIKQSPKGFSVYSGDDGTAVALMLLGGQGHVSVTANVAPRLMHELCMAAIEGDARRAAALQFKLLAVHRQLFCEPSPAPTKWALSQLGLCQNQLRLPIVPLTEGGQALVAQALRGAGLLN
;
A
#
# COMPACT_ATOMS: atom_id res chain seq x y z
N MET A 1 8.10 17.53 -5.18
CA MET A 1 6.83 17.13 -4.51
C MET A 1 7.05 17.19 -3.01
N ASN A 2 6.11 17.71 -2.23
CA ASN A 2 6.16 17.53 -0.78
C ASN A 2 5.96 16.04 -0.48
N PRO A 3 6.66 15.47 0.51
CA PRO A 3 6.47 14.07 0.88
C PRO A 3 5.02 13.83 1.29
N ILE A 4 4.48 12.66 0.92
CA ILE A 4 3.19 12.19 1.42
C ILE A 4 3.40 11.84 2.90
N VAL A 5 2.57 12.40 3.77
CA VAL A 5 2.69 12.19 5.23
C VAL A 5 1.38 11.64 5.75
N GLY A 6 1.43 10.58 6.58
CA GLY A 6 0.27 10.02 7.24
C GLY A 6 -0.19 8.67 6.68
N SER A 7 -1.51 8.46 6.68
CA SER A 7 -2.14 7.19 6.29
C SER A 7 -2.30 7.09 4.78
N ILE A 8 -1.75 6.03 4.21
CA ILE A 8 -1.88 5.68 2.79
C ILE A 8 -2.64 4.34 2.74
N VAL A 9 -3.79 4.29 2.08
CA VAL A 9 -4.48 3.01 1.91
C VAL A 9 -3.88 2.21 0.75
N ALA A 10 -3.59 0.92 0.98
CA ALA A 10 -3.38 -0.04 -0.09
C ALA A 10 -4.78 -0.54 -0.54
N LEU A 11 -5.44 0.22 -1.43
CA LEU A 11 -6.85 0.02 -1.74
C LEU A 11 -7.08 -1.32 -2.45
N VAL A 12 -8.16 -2.02 -2.07
CA VAL A 12 -8.65 -3.18 -2.83
C VAL A 12 -9.13 -2.73 -4.22
N THR A 13 -9.11 -3.64 -5.19
CA THR A 13 -9.80 -3.45 -6.47
C THR A 13 -11.17 -4.13 -6.38
N PRO A 14 -12.28 -3.37 -6.27
CA PRO A 14 -13.62 -3.96 -6.25
C PRO A 14 -13.91 -4.67 -7.57
N MET A 15 -14.60 -5.81 -7.49
CA MET A 15 -14.94 -6.63 -8.65
C MET A 15 -16.42 -7.01 -8.61
N ASN A 16 -17.04 -7.12 -9.79
CA ASN A 16 -18.37 -7.67 -10.00
C ASN A 16 -18.35 -9.21 -9.90
N GLU A 17 -19.52 -9.84 -9.86
CA GLU A 17 -19.65 -11.30 -9.77
C GLU A 17 -18.97 -12.05 -10.92
N ASP A 18 -18.91 -11.44 -12.11
CA ASP A 18 -18.22 -11.99 -13.29
C ASP A 18 -16.69 -11.79 -13.25
N GLY A 19 -16.17 -11.16 -12.19
CA GLY A 19 -14.76 -10.85 -12.01
C GLY A 19 -14.28 -9.59 -12.74
N SER A 20 -15.14 -8.86 -13.44
CA SER A 20 -14.80 -7.56 -14.01
C SER A 20 -14.64 -6.50 -12.92
N VAL A 21 -13.89 -5.42 -13.21
CA VAL A 21 -13.66 -4.34 -12.24
C VAL A 21 -14.96 -3.54 -12.00
N ASP A 22 -15.37 -3.41 -10.74
CA ASP A 22 -16.50 -2.56 -10.32
C ASP A 22 -16.05 -1.11 -10.14
N TYR A 23 -16.02 -0.35 -11.24
CA TYR A 23 -15.66 1.07 -11.21
C TYR A 23 -16.62 1.95 -10.38
N PRO A 24 -17.94 1.73 -10.34
CA PRO A 24 -18.82 2.41 -9.39
C PRO A 24 -18.40 2.23 -7.94
N ALA A 25 -18.10 1.00 -7.50
CA ALA A 25 -17.62 0.75 -6.14
C ALA A 25 -16.23 1.37 -5.89
N LEU A 26 -15.32 1.32 -6.87
CA LEU A 26 -14.01 1.98 -6.77
C LEU A 26 -14.17 3.49 -6.48
N ARG A 27 -15.08 4.17 -7.17
CA ARG A 27 -15.34 5.60 -6.95
C ARG A 27 -15.92 5.85 -5.56
N ARG A 28 -16.88 5.05 -5.11
CA ARG A 28 -17.44 5.15 -3.75
C ARG A 28 -16.37 4.96 -2.67
N LEU A 29 -15.48 3.99 -2.84
CA LEU A 29 -14.36 3.78 -1.92
C LEU A 29 -13.41 4.98 -1.89
N ILE A 30 -13.06 5.56 -3.03
CA ILE A 30 -12.22 6.76 -3.10
C ILE A 30 -12.90 7.92 -2.35
N ASP A 31 -14.18 8.18 -2.59
CA ASP A 31 -14.92 9.25 -1.91
C ASP A 31 -14.99 9.00 -0.39
N TRP A 32 -15.22 7.76 0.03
CA TRP A 32 -15.21 7.39 1.44
C TRP A 32 -13.85 7.64 2.09
N HIS A 33 -12.77 7.22 1.46
CA HIS A 33 -11.41 7.48 1.95
C HIS A 33 -11.10 8.96 2.07
N ILE A 34 -11.53 9.77 1.11
CA ILE A 34 -11.38 11.23 1.16
C ILE A 34 -12.15 11.81 2.36
N ALA A 35 -13.40 11.40 2.56
CA ALA A 35 -14.24 11.86 3.67
C ALA A 35 -13.69 11.45 5.05
N GLU A 36 -13.01 10.31 5.12
CA GLU A 36 -12.41 9.77 6.33
C GLU A 36 -10.97 10.27 6.60
N GLY A 37 -10.43 11.14 5.73
CA GLY A 37 -9.15 11.82 5.96
C GLY A 37 -7.91 11.02 5.52
N THR A 38 -8.05 9.99 4.68
CA THR A 38 -6.90 9.28 4.10
C THR A 38 -5.98 10.25 3.36
N ASN A 39 -4.68 10.19 3.66
CA ASN A 39 -3.71 11.15 3.12
C ASN A 39 -3.22 10.83 1.69
N CYS A 40 -3.32 9.56 1.28
CA CYS A 40 -3.04 9.12 -0.09
C CYS A 40 -3.73 7.79 -0.37
N ILE A 41 -4.17 7.58 -1.61
CA ILE A 41 -4.80 6.33 -2.04
C ILE A 41 -3.87 5.60 -2.99
N GLY A 42 -3.38 4.43 -2.57
CA GLY A 42 -2.61 3.51 -3.41
C GLY A 42 -3.55 2.55 -4.13
N VAL A 43 -3.50 2.55 -5.46
CA VAL A 43 -4.31 1.65 -6.30
C VAL A 43 -3.45 0.63 -7.03
N VAL A 44 -4.02 -0.52 -7.32
CA VAL A 44 -3.39 -1.64 -8.04
C VAL A 44 -2.05 -2.08 -7.42
N GLY A 45 -1.97 -2.03 -6.08
CA GLY A 45 -0.89 -2.70 -5.34
C GLY A 45 -1.24 -4.17 -5.11
N THR A 46 -0.50 -4.84 -4.22
CA THR A 46 -0.74 -6.24 -3.84
C THR A 46 -2.18 -6.47 -3.33
N THR A 47 -2.66 -5.59 -2.46
CA THR A 47 -4.03 -5.63 -1.93
C THR A 47 -5.08 -5.35 -3.02
N GLY A 48 -4.71 -4.63 -4.05
CA GLY A 48 -5.53 -4.39 -5.25
C GLY A 48 -5.46 -5.51 -6.27
N GLU A 49 -4.92 -6.69 -5.91
CA GLU A 49 -4.84 -7.90 -6.74
C GLU A 49 -4.05 -7.68 -8.05
N SER A 50 -3.00 -6.84 -8.03
CA SER A 50 -2.19 -6.54 -9.22
C SER A 50 -1.73 -7.76 -10.03
N PRO A 51 -1.42 -8.95 -9.45
CA PRO A 51 -1.02 -10.11 -10.23
C PRO A 51 -2.10 -10.71 -11.14
N THR A 52 -3.38 -10.44 -10.85
CA THR A 52 -4.54 -10.97 -11.60
C THR A 52 -5.30 -9.89 -12.37
N VAL A 53 -4.85 -8.66 -12.27
CA VAL A 53 -5.31 -7.51 -13.05
C VAL A 53 -4.43 -7.42 -14.30
N SER A 54 -5.02 -7.45 -15.50
CA SER A 54 -4.25 -7.29 -16.73
C SER A 54 -3.60 -5.91 -16.82
N MET A 55 -2.58 -5.76 -17.66
CA MET A 55 -1.92 -4.46 -17.85
C MET A 55 -2.92 -3.38 -18.30
N GLN A 56 -3.85 -3.72 -19.18
CA GLN A 56 -4.89 -2.79 -19.62
C GLN A 56 -5.81 -2.38 -18.48
N GLU A 57 -6.30 -3.33 -17.69
CA GLU A 57 -7.12 -3.04 -16.50
C GLU A 57 -6.36 -2.21 -15.47
N ASN A 58 -5.07 -2.51 -15.23
CA ASN A 58 -4.21 -1.73 -14.35
C ASN A 58 -4.20 -0.26 -14.77
N CYS A 59 -3.92 0.00 -16.03
CA CYS A 59 -3.96 1.35 -16.61
C CYS A 59 -5.32 2.03 -16.43
N GLU A 60 -6.41 1.32 -16.71
CA GLU A 60 -7.77 1.86 -16.59
C GLU A 60 -8.17 2.15 -15.14
N ILE A 61 -7.77 1.31 -14.17
CA ILE A 61 -8.01 1.55 -12.74
C ILE A 61 -7.25 2.79 -12.28
N ILE A 62 -5.97 2.93 -12.66
CA ILE A 62 -5.18 4.13 -12.32
C ILE A 62 -5.83 5.37 -12.90
N ARG A 63 -6.20 5.36 -14.19
CA ARG A 63 -6.90 6.48 -14.86
C ARG A 63 -8.20 6.82 -14.13
N ALA A 64 -9.04 5.83 -13.84
CA ALA A 64 -10.32 6.03 -13.18
C ALA A 64 -10.14 6.64 -11.79
N ALA A 65 -9.14 6.17 -11.02
CA ALA A 65 -8.84 6.68 -9.70
C ALA A 65 -8.35 8.14 -9.74
N VAL A 66 -7.42 8.47 -10.64
CA VAL A 66 -6.88 9.83 -10.80
C VAL A 66 -7.99 10.80 -11.21
N LEU A 67 -8.78 10.45 -12.24
CA LEU A 67 -9.86 11.30 -12.71
C LEU A 67 -10.94 11.51 -11.63
N HIS A 68 -11.30 10.46 -10.88
CA HIS A 68 -12.33 10.56 -9.85
C HIS A 68 -11.83 11.31 -8.62
N ALA A 69 -10.59 11.09 -8.20
CA ALA A 69 -9.99 11.84 -7.09
C ALA A 69 -9.91 13.35 -7.41
N ALA A 70 -9.68 13.71 -8.67
CA ALA A 70 -9.69 15.09 -9.16
C ALA A 70 -8.84 16.05 -8.29
N GLY A 71 -7.67 15.59 -7.82
CA GLY A 71 -6.77 16.35 -6.97
C GLY A 71 -7.19 16.49 -5.50
N ARG A 72 -8.34 15.94 -5.07
CA ARG A 72 -8.80 15.98 -3.67
C ARG A 72 -7.92 15.18 -2.72
N VAL A 73 -7.24 14.16 -3.24
CA VAL A 73 -6.29 13.31 -2.54
C VAL A 73 -5.22 12.83 -3.52
N PRO A 74 -3.94 12.70 -3.13
CA PRO A 74 -2.91 12.10 -3.97
C PRO A 74 -3.24 10.65 -4.32
N ILE A 75 -2.97 10.25 -5.58
CA ILE A 75 -3.06 8.86 -6.03
C ILE A 75 -1.65 8.30 -6.24
N MET A 76 -1.36 7.19 -5.57
CA MET A 76 -0.15 6.39 -5.72
C MET A 76 -0.45 5.19 -6.62
N ALA A 77 0.13 5.15 -7.81
CA ALA A 77 -0.10 4.07 -8.77
C ALA A 77 0.80 2.86 -8.49
N GLY A 78 0.24 1.66 -8.39
CA GLY A 78 1.01 0.42 -8.38
C GLY A 78 1.51 0.08 -9.78
N THR A 79 2.82 0.17 -10.00
CA THR A 79 3.45 -0.04 -11.30
C THR A 79 4.54 -1.10 -11.27
N GLY A 80 4.67 -1.84 -10.16
CA GLY A 80 5.70 -2.86 -10.00
C GLY A 80 5.43 -4.09 -10.84
N ALA A 81 6.48 -4.54 -11.54
CA ALA A 81 6.52 -5.79 -12.27
C ALA A 81 7.90 -6.45 -12.09
N ASN A 82 8.00 -7.75 -12.34
CA ASN A 82 9.30 -8.44 -12.31
C ASN A 82 10.10 -8.31 -13.62
N ALA A 83 9.49 -7.72 -14.65
CA ALA A 83 10.15 -7.28 -15.88
C ALA A 83 10.33 -5.75 -15.85
N THR A 84 11.55 -5.28 -16.02
CA THR A 84 11.88 -3.84 -15.98
C THR A 84 11.13 -3.05 -17.06
N ALA A 85 10.99 -3.62 -18.26
CA ALA A 85 10.29 -2.97 -19.37
C ALA A 85 8.81 -2.72 -19.05
N GLU A 86 8.13 -3.71 -18.47
CA GLU A 86 6.73 -3.62 -18.06
C GLU A 86 6.53 -2.58 -16.95
N ALA A 87 7.42 -2.57 -15.94
CA ALA A 87 7.38 -1.56 -14.88
C ALA A 87 7.54 -0.13 -15.42
N ILE A 88 8.40 0.06 -16.43
CA ILE A 88 8.58 1.34 -17.12
C ILE A 88 7.33 1.74 -17.90
N GLU A 89 6.69 0.81 -18.60
CA GLU A 89 5.47 1.07 -19.37
C GLU A 89 4.32 1.50 -18.46
N LEU A 90 4.08 0.78 -17.36
CA LEU A 90 3.08 1.13 -16.36
C LEU A 90 3.39 2.49 -15.70
N ALA A 91 4.65 2.77 -15.38
CA ALA A 91 5.04 4.05 -14.80
C ALA A 91 4.85 5.22 -15.76
N ARG A 92 5.11 5.05 -17.06
CA ARG A 92 4.84 6.07 -18.10
C ARG A 92 3.36 6.38 -18.18
N PHE A 93 2.54 5.36 -18.21
CA PHE A 93 1.08 5.54 -18.21
C PHE A 93 0.60 6.25 -16.94
N ALA A 94 1.07 5.86 -15.76
CA ALA A 94 0.73 6.51 -14.50
C ALA A 94 1.07 8.01 -14.51
N LYS A 95 2.24 8.38 -15.06
CA LYS A 95 2.63 9.77 -15.27
C LYS A 95 1.68 10.50 -16.23
N GLU A 96 1.38 9.89 -17.38
CA GLU A 96 0.53 10.46 -18.43
C GLU A 96 -0.88 10.82 -17.90
N VAL A 97 -1.46 9.95 -17.07
CA VAL A 97 -2.79 10.19 -16.50
C VAL A 97 -2.78 11.08 -15.25
N GLY A 98 -1.60 11.49 -14.76
CA GLY A 98 -1.47 12.46 -13.68
C GLY A 98 -1.47 11.84 -12.26
N ALA A 99 -1.01 10.59 -12.10
CA ALA A 99 -0.75 10.04 -10.78
C ALA A 99 0.28 10.90 -10.02
N SER A 100 0.14 11.00 -8.70
CA SER A 100 1.02 11.84 -7.87
C SER A 100 2.39 11.22 -7.66
N CYS A 101 2.46 9.90 -7.56
CA CYS A 101 3.67 9.09 -7.45
C CYS A 101 3.35 7.65 -7.86
N HIS A 102 4.37 6.81 -7.91
CA HIS A 102 4.15 5.39 -8.14
C HIS A 102 4.92 4.52 -7.16
N LEU A 103 4.37 3.33 -6.89
CA LEU A 103 4.92 2.31 -6.01
C LEU A 103 5.36 1.12 -6.86
N SER A 104 6.64 0.75 -6.77
CA SER A 104 7.18 -0.38 -7.52
C SER A 104 7.82 -1.41 -6.58
N VAL A 105 7.30 -2.63 -6.60
CA VAL A 105 7.76 -3.73 -5.77
C VAL A 105 9.07 -4.30 -6.30
N VAL A 106 9.92 -4.81 -5.39
CA VAL A 106 11.11 -5.58 -5.75
C VAL A 106 10.72 -6.72 -6.71
N PRO A 107 11.46 -6.94 -7.82
CA PRO A 107 11.15 -8.02 -8.74
C PRO A 107 11.04 -9.37 -8.02
N TYR A 108 9.88 -9.98 -8.15
CA TYR A 108 9.51 -11.25 -7.51
C TYR A 108 9.73 -12.43 -8.46
N TYR A 109 9.87 -13.64 -7.90
CA TYR A 109 10.01 -14.89 -8.61
C TYR A 109 11.38 -15.09 -9.28
N ASN A 110 11.88 -14.16 -10.10
CA ASN A 110 13.14 -14.25 -10.83
C ASN A 110 14.41 -13.99 -9.97
N LYS A 111 14.24 -13.65 -8.70
CA LYS A 111 15.30 -13.54 -7.66
C LYS A 111 16.54 -12.77 -8.12
N PRO A 112 16.42 -11.49 -8.49
CA PRO A 112 17.58 -10.72 -8.92
C PRO A 112 18.58 -10.55 -7.78
N SER A 113 19.88 -10.41 -8.14
CA SER A 113 20.91 -10.00 -7.19
C SER A 113 20.68 -8.55 -6.72
N GLN A 114 21.39 -8.10 -5.68
CA GLN A 114 21.30 -6.72 -5.21
C GLN A 114 21.63 -5.71 -6.31
N GLU A 115 22.64 -6.02 -7.15
CA GLU A 115 22.96 -5.20 -8.30
C GLU A 115 21.84 -5.22 -9.36
N GLY A 116 21.22 -6.37 -9.59
CA GLY A 116 20.04 -6.48 -10.46
C GLY A 116 18.86 -5.64 -9.98
N ILE A 117 18.58 -5.63 -8.66
CA ILE A 117 17.57 -4.78 -8.03
C ILE A 117 17.91 -3.31 -8.23
N TYR A 118 19.17 -2.92 -7.98
CA TYR A 118 19.64 -1.55 -8.18
C TYR A 118 19.44 -1.09 -9.63
N GLN A 119 19.89 -1.89 -10.61
CA GLN A 119 19.77 -1.54 -12.03
C GLN A 119 18.31 -1.47 -12.49
N HIS A 120 17.44 -2.33 -11.98
CA HIS A 120 16.00 -2.31 -12.25
C HIS A 120 15.37 -0.95 -11.85
N PHE A 121 15.53 -0.54 -10.60
CA PHE A 121 14.96 0.72 -10.11
C PHE A 121 15.63 1.95 -10.71
N ARG A 122 16.95 1.91 -10.96
CA ARG A 122 17.65 2.96 -11.67
C ARG A 122 17.09 3.17 -13.08
N ALA A 123 16.84 2.09 -13.81
CA ALA A 123 16.27 2.16 -15.16
C ALA A 123 14.86 2.76 -15.15
N ILE A 124 14.02 2.39 -14.19
CA ILE A 124 12.65 2.94 -14.03
C ILE A 124 12.74 4.44 -13.74
N ALA A 125 13.52 4.86 -12.75
CA ALA A 125 13.66 6.26 -12.37
C ALA A 125 14.24 7.13 -13.50
N ALA A 126 15.18 6.59 -14.27
CA ALA A 126 15.74 7.29 -15.43
C ALA A 126 14.75 7.41 -16.61
N ALA A 127 13.83 6.45 -16.76
CA ALA A 127 12.90 6.42 -17.88
C ALA A 127 11.65 7.29 -17.67
N VAL A 128 11.28 7.59 -16.42
CA VAL A 128 10.00 8.23 -16.09
C VAL A 128 10.20 9.26 -14.97
N ASP A 129 9.96 10.52 -15.29
CA ASP A 129 9.95 11.62 -14.33
C ASP A 129 8.60 11.63 -13.55
N LEU A 130 8.41 10.66 -12.69
CA LEU A 130 7.32 10.53 -11.72
C LEU A 130 7.94 10.03 -10.40
N PRO A 131 7.66 10.64 -9.25
CA PRO A 131 8.24 10.22 -7.98
C PRO A 131 8.02 8.73 -7.70
N LEU A 132 9.12 7.98 -7.54
CA LEU A 132 9.13 6.54 -7.31
C LEU A 132 9.31 6.23 -5.83
N ILE A 133 8.39 5.43 -5.28
CA ILE A 133 8.53 4.81 -3.97
C ILE A 133 8.87 3.34 -4.18
N LEU A 134 10.03 2.92 -3.65
CA LEU A 134 10.46 1.53 -3.65
C LEU A 134 9.54 0.70 -2.75
N TYR A 135 9.36 -0.59 -3.05
CA TYR A 135 8.58 -1.45 -2.16
C TYR A 135 9.31 -2.77 -1.90
N ASN A 136 9.69 -2.98 -0.63
CA ASN A 136 10.34 -4.20 -0.15
C ASN A 136 9.38 -5.03 0.70
N VAL A 137 9.14 -6.29 0.29
CA VAL A 137 8.22 -7.22 0.97
C VAL A 137 8.72 -8.66 0.82
N PRO A 138 9.84 -9.02 1.45
CA PRO A 138 10.53 -10.28 1.20
C PRO A 138 9.67 -11.52 1.47
N GLY A 139 8.69 -11.44 2.37
CA GLY A 139 7.73 -12.52 2.63
C GLY A 139 6.83 -12.88 1.43
N ARG A 140 6.72 -11.99 0.42
CA ARG A 140 5.96 -12.22 -0.82
C ARG A 140 6.84 -12.38 -2.04
N THR A 141 7.94 -11.62 -2.11
CA THR A 141 8.79 -11.58 -3.30
C THR A 141 9.90 -12.60 -3.29
N VAL A 142 10.24 -13.15 -2.11
CA VAL A 142 11.45 -13.93 -1.83
C VAL A 142 12.73 -13.10 -2.01
N ALA A 143 12.79 -12.20 -2.98
CA ALA A 143 13.87 -11.23 -3.12
C ALA A 143 13.74 -10.16 -2.03
N ASP A 144 14.84 -9.90 -1.32
CA ASP A 144 14.93 -8.91 -0.26
C ASP A 144 15.96 -7.83 -0.63
N MET A 145 15.49 -6.60 -0.78
CA MET A 145 16.35 -5.45 -1.07
C MET A 145 17.02 -5.00 0.22
N GLN A 146 18.34 -5.24 0.30
CA GLN A 146 19.13 -4.92 1.50
C GLN A 146 19.22 -3.41 1.73
N PRO A 147 19.40 -2.95 2.99
CA PRO A 147 19.50 -1.53 3.32
C PRO A 147 20.55 -0.78 2.49
N GLU A 148 21.69 -1.38 2.22
CA GLU A 148 22.77 -0.78 1.41
C GLU A 148 22.29 -0.50 -0.02
N THR A 149 21.48 -1.39 -0.59
CA THR A 149 20.88 -1.20 -1.92
C THR A 149 19.86 -0.07 -1.91
N VAL A 150 19.02 0.02 -0.89
CA VAL A 150 18.08 1.12 -0.69
C VAL A 150 18.82 2.45 -0.58
N LEU A 151 19.87 2.51 0.24
CA LEU A 151 20.67 3.71 0.45
C LEU A 151 21.39 4.17 -0.82
N ARG A 152 21.87 3.25 -1.67
CA ARG A 152 22.40 3.58 -3.00
C ARG A 152 21.32 4.16 -3.91
N LEU A 153 20.13 3.56 -3.92
CA LEU A 153 18.99 4.01 -4.72
C LEU A 153 18.46 5.37 -4.26
N SER A 154 18.47 5.64 -2.96
CA SER A 154 18.00 6.91 -2.39
C SER A 154 18.81 8.13 -2.82
N GLN A 155 20.00 7.95 -3.40
CA GLN A 155 20.82 9.01 -3.97
C GLN A 155 20.42 9.37 -5.40
N LEU A 156 19.56 8.58 -6.03
CA LEU A 156 19.16 8.80 -7.42
C LEU A 156 17.98 9.77 -7.51
N PRO A 157 18.01 10.72 -8.46
CA PRO A 157 16.86 11.58 -8.74
C PRO A 157 15.61 10.75 -9.06
N GLY A 158 14.44 11.21 -8.59
CA GLY A 158 13.16 10.55 -8.85
C GLY A 158 12.82 9.45 -7.85
N ILE A 159 13.76 8.88 -7.11
CA ILE A 159 13.49 7.91 -6.04
C ILE A 159 13.31 8.67 -4.72
N VAL A 160 12.06 8.72 -4.22
CA VAL A 160 11.68 9.63 -3.13
C VAL A 160 11.38 8.92 -1.81
N GLY A 161 11.36 7.60 -1.79
CA GLY A 161 11.09 6.86 -0.57
C GLY A 161 11.03 5.35 -0.76
N ILE A 162 10.74 4.68 0.35
CA ILE A 162 10.52 3.24 0.40
C ILE A 162 9.31 2.91 1.26
N LYS A 163 8.49 1.95 0.81
CA LYS A 163 7.59 1.15 1.64
C LYS A 163 8.35 -0.08 2.12
N GLU A 164 8.72 -0.08 3.40
CA GLU A 164 9.38 -1.21 4.05
C GLU A 164 8.35 -2.09 4.76
N ALA A 165 8.19 -3.30 4.28
CA ALA A 165 7.17 -4.24 4.73
C ALA A 165 7.74 -5.57 5.25
N SER A 166 8.99 -5.56 5.73
CA SER A 166 9.57 -6.70 6.43
C SER A 166 9.07 -6.83 7.87
N GLY A 167 8.57 -5.74 8.47
CA GLY A 167 8.26 -5.66 9.90
C GLY A 167 9.51 -5.47 10.78
N ASP A 168 10.68 -5.36 10.20
CA ASP A 168 11.96 -5.20 10.89
C ASP A 168 12.20 -3.73 11.26
N ILE A 169 12.04 -3.41 12.55
CA ILE A 169 12.21 -2.05 13.08
C ILE A 169 13.69 -1.63 13.10
N GLU A 170 14.63 -2.54 13.30
CA GLU A 170 16.06 -2.22 13.25
C GLU A 170 16.47 -1.77 11.85
N ARG A 171 16.02 -2.48 10.81
CA ARG A 171 16.18 -2.11 9.41
C ARG A 171 15.55 -0.73 9.13
N ALA A 172 14.35 -0.49 9.61
CA ALA A 172 13.67 0.80 9.47
C ALA A 172 14.48 1.94 10.12
N CYS A 173 15.02 1.74 11.32
CA CYS A 173 15.90 2.69 12.00
C CYS A 173 17.15 3.01 11.16
N GLN A 174 17.79 1.98 10.59
CA GLN A 174 18.96 2.14 9.74
C GLN A 174 18.62 3.02 8.53
N LEU A 175 17.52 2.74 7.85
CA LEU A 175 17.07 3.49 6.67
C LEU A 175 16.73 4.95 7.03
N ILE A 176 15.97 5.19 8.10
CA ILE A 176 15.62 6.54 8.56
C ILE A 176 16.87 7.35 8.89
N LYS A 177 17.82 6.74 9.60
CA LYS A 177 19.05 7.41 10.04
C LYS A 177 19.99 7.77 8.89
N GLN A 178 20.12 6.89 7.87
CA GLN A 178 21.17 6.98 6.85
C GLN A 178 20.69 7.52 5.51
N SER A 179 19.37 7.58 5.28
CA SER A 179 18.83 8.13 4.04
C SER A 179 19.05 9.63 3.93
N PRO A 180 19.17 10.17 2.72
CA PRO A 180 19.32 11.60 2.51
C PRO A 180 18.05 12.36 2.95
N LYS A 181 18.21 13.62 3.30
CA LYS A 181 17.09 14.50 3.64
C LYS A 181 16.08 14.54 2.49
N GLY A 182 14.81 14.29 2.79
CA GLY A 182 13.72 14.26 1.81
C GLY A 182 13.40 12.87 1.26
N PHE A 183 14.17 11.84 1.60
CA PHE A 183 13.80 10.45 1.34
C PHE A 183 12.85 9.96 2.43
N SER A 184 11.70 9.42 2.04
CA SER A 184 10.65 8.99 2.97
C SER A 184 10.71 7.49 3.25
N VAL A 185 10.59 7.10 4.52
CA VAL A 185 10.44 5.70 4.92
C VAL A 185 9.02 5.47 5.43
N TYR A 186 8.25 4.67 4.70
CA TYR A 186 6.88 4.29 5.05
C TYR A 186 6.86 2.86 5.58
N SER A 187 6.08 2.62 6.63
CA SER A 187 5.78 1.24 7.01
C SER A 187 4.86 0.58 5.98
N GLY A 188 5.09 -0.68 5.71
CA GLY A 188 4.18 -1.55 4.94
C GLY A 188 3.56 -2.65 5.80
N ASP A 189 3.77 -2.62 7.13
CA ASP A 189 3.31 -3.60 8.09
C ASP A 189 2.47 -2.93 9.19
N ASP A 190 1.17 -3.24 9.24
CA ASP A 190 0.22 -2.62 10.17
C ASP A 190 0.59 -2.84 11.64
N GLY A 191 1.22 -3.97 11.96
CA GLY A 191 1.58 -4.34 13.32
C GLY A 191 2.70 -3.48 13.93
N THR A 192 3.65 -3.04 13.11
CA THR A 192 4.86 -2.32 13.53
C THR A 192 4.88 -0.84 13.13
N ALA A 193 3.83 -0.38 12.43
CA ALA A 193 3.78 0.96 11.83
C ALA A 193 3.98 2.10 12.83
N VAL A 194 3.35 2.01 14.02
CA VAL A 194 3.48 3.05 15.07
C VAL A 194 4.93 3.18 15.51
N ALA A 195 5.63 2.07 15.73
CA ALA A 195 7.03 2.10 16.13
C ALA A 195 7.91 2.78 15.06
N LEU A 196 7.72 2.42 13.79
CA LEU A 196 8.45 3.02 12.68
C LEU A 196 8.21 4.54 12.59
N MET A 197 6.94 4.98 12.69
CA MET A 197 6.59 6.40 12.60
C MET A 197 7.11 7.22 13.78
N LEU A 198 7.07 6.69 15.01
CA LEU A 198 7.66 7.33 16.21
C LEU A 198 9.18 7.50 16.10
N LEU A 199 9.85 6.66 15.30
CA LEU A 199 11.27 6.75 15.02
C LEU A 199 11.62 7.71 13.86
N GLY A 200 10.62 8.36 13.26
CA GLY A 200 10.80 9.36 12.19
C GLY A 200 10.32 8.94 10.81
N GLY A 201 9.61 7.82 10.69
CA GLY A 201 8.94 7.44 9.43
C GLY A 201 7.82 8.41 9.07
N GLN A 202 7.58 8.62 7.78
CA GLN A 202 6.65 9.63 7.27
C GLN A 202 5.21 9.15 7.17
N GLY A 203 4.94 7.85 7.36
CA GLY A 203 3.59 7.33 7.26
C GLY A 203 3.53 5.82 7.12
N HIS A 204 2.35 5.35 6.79
CA HIS A 204 2.05 3.92 6.69
C HIS A 204 1.19 3.59 5.47
N VAL A 205 1.61 2.61 4.67
CA VAL A 205 0.84 2.05 3.56
C VAL A 205 0.10 0.81 4.04
N SER A 206 -1.14 1.00 4.47
CA SER A 206 -1.93 0.11 5.31
C SER A 206 -2.93 -0.76 4.54
N VAL A 207 -3.11 -2.00 4.98
CA VAL A 207 -4.24 -2.85 4.61
C VAL A 207 -5.45 -2.54 5.51
N THR A 208 -5.24 -2.32 6.79
CA THR A 208 -6.29 -1.98 7.76
C THR A 208 -7.01 -0.69 7.41
N ALA A 209 -6.35 0.25 6.76
CA ALA A 209 -6.99 1.48 6.28
C ALA A 209 -8.17 1.24 5.35
N ASN A 210 -8.25 0.10 4.65
CA ASN A 210 -9.43 -0.27 3.84
C ASN A 210 -10.72 -0.35 4.65
N VAL A 211 -10.66 -0.75 5.91
CA VAL A 211 -11.84 -0.97 6.77
C VAL A 211 -11.97 0.04 7.91
N ALA A 212 -10.90 0.78 8.21
CA ALA A 212 -10.84 1.74 9.31
C ALA A 212 -10.06 3.02 8.92
N PRO A 213 -10.42 3.71 7.82
CA PRO A 213 -9.61 4.81 7.29
C PRO A 213 -9.41 5.95 8.29
N ARG A 214 -10.46 6.40 9.01
CA ARG A 214 -10.37 7.47 10.01
C ARG A 214 -9.45 7.10 11.17
N LEU A 215 -9.61 5.90 11.73
CA LEU A 215 -8.76 5.46 12.83
C LEU A 215 -7.30 5.31 12.40
N MET A 216 -7.05 4.87 11.18
CA MET A 216 -5.69 4.78 10.64
C MET A 216 -5.10 6.16 10.35
N HIS A 217 -5.88 7.11 9.86
CA HIS A 217 -5.45 8.51 9.75
C HIS A 217 -5.05 9.07 11.12
N GLU A 218 -5.92 8.96 12.12
CA GLU A 218 -5.66 9.44 13.48
C GLU A 218 -4.44 8.77 14.12
N LEU A 219 -4.28 7.46 13.92
CA LEU A 219 -3.13 6.70 14.40
C LEU A 219 -1.82 7.22 13.79
N CYS A 220 -1.79 7.39 12.46
CA CYS A 220 -0.61 7.87 11.77
C CYS A 220 -0.25 9.30 12.21
N MET A 221 -1.24 10.20 12.30
CA MET A 221 -0.99 11.57 12.72
C MET A 221 -0.49 11.63 14.15
N ALA A 222 -1.11 10.90 15.09
CA ALA A 222 -0.66 10.84 16.48
C ALA A 222 0.80 10.34 16.59
N ALA A 223 1.17 9.30 15.83
CA ALA A 223 2.53 8.76 15.84
C ALA A 223 3.55 9.77 15.27
N ILE A 224 3.22 10.44 14.17
CA ILE A 224 4.11 11.41 13.49
C ILE A 224 4.29 12.67 14.35
N GLU A 225 3.24 13.11 15.05
CA GLU A 225 3.26 14.24 15.97
C GLU A 225 3.96 13.91 17.30
N GLY A 226 4.33 12.66 17.52
CA GLY A 226 5.02 12.21 18.74
C GLY A 226 4.09 11.95 19.94
N ASP A 227 2.76 11.95 19.73
CA ASP A 227 1.80 11.52 20.77
C ASP A 227 1.76 9.98 20.86
N ALA A 228 2.80 9.45 21.50
CA ALA A 228 2.97 8.00 21.66
C ALA A 228 1.82 7.35 22.47
N ARG A 229 1.18 8.07 23.38
CA ARG A 229 0.06 7.52 24.18
C ARG A 229 -1.19 7.35 23.30
N ARG A 230 -1.54 8.36 22.52
CA ARG A 230 -2.68 8.30 21.61
C ARG A 230 -2.43 7.27 20.49
N ALA A 231 -1.23 7.26 19.90
CA ALA A 231 -0.85 6.29 18.89
C ALA A 231 -0.95 4.86 19.41
N ALA A 232 -0.44 4.58 20.63
CA ALA A 232 -0.53 3.26 21.25
C ALA A 232 -1.98 2.85 21.54
N ALA A 233 -2.82 3.75 22.03
CA ALA A 233 -4.24 3.47 22.29
C ALA A 233 -4.99 3.06 21.01
N LEU A 234 -4.74 3.76 19.89
CA LEU A 234 -5.31 3.44 18.58
C LEU A 234 -4.76 2.13 18.03
N GLN A 235 -3.45 1.89 18.16
CA GLN A 235 -2.81 0.63 17.77
C GLN A 235 -3.42 -0.56 18.52
N PHE A 236 -3.60 -0.46 19.83
CA PHE A 236 -4.19 -1.54 20.63
C PHE A 236 -5.66 -1.77 20.27
N LYS A 237 -6.42 -0.71 19.98
CA LYS A 237 -7.80 -0.82 19.49
C LYS A 237 -7.87 -1.59 18.17
N LEU A 238 -6.93 -1.37 17.26
CA LEU A 238 -6.89 -1.98 15.92
C LEU A 238 -6.09 -3.29 15.86
N LEU A 239 -5.39 -3.70 16.91
CA LEU A 239 -4.43 -4.81 16.89
C LEU A 239 -5.04 -6.11 16.37
N ALA A 240 -6.26 -6.44 16.80
CA ALA A 240 -6.96 -7.63 16.32
C ALA A 240 -7.30 -7.51 14.82
N VAL A 241 -7.70 -6.33 14.36
CA VAL A 241 -8.01 -6.08 12.94
C VAL A 241 -6.73 -6.22 12.10
N HIS A 242 -5.62 -5.62 12.51
CA HIS A 242 -4.32 -5.76 11.84
C HIS A 242 -3.95 -7.22 11.61
N ARG A 243 -4.13 -8.06 12.62
CA ARG A 243 -3.81 -9.49 12.54
C ARG A 243 -4.80 -10.28 11.70
N GLN A 244 -6.09 -10.06 11.88
CA GLN A 244 -7.10 -10.90 11.24
C GLN A 244 -7.34 -10.55 9.76
N LEU A 245 -6.93 -9.38 9.29
CA LEU A 245 -6.89 -9.10 7.85
C LEU A 245 -5.79 -9.88 7.10
N PHE A 246 -4.98 -10.66 7.82
CA PHE A 246 -3.96 -11.57 7.29
C PHE A 246 -4.13 -13.00 7.81
N CYS A 247 -5.28 -13.38 8.38
CA CYS A 247 -5.53 -14.75 8.85
C CYS A 247 -5.55 -15.77 7.71
N GLU A 248 -5.85 -15.32 6.50
CA GLU A 248 -5.75 -16.05 5.25
C GLU A 248 -5.10 -15.15 4.18
N PRO A 249 -4.80 -15.66 2.96
CA PRO A 249 -4.15 -14.85 1.93
C PRO A 249 -4.87 -13.54 1.64
N SER A 250 -4.17 -12.43 1.84
CA SER A 250 -4.68 -11.09 1.49
C SER A 250 -4.80 -10.97 -0.05
N PRO A 251 -5.90 -10.35 -0.58
CA PRO A 251 -6.85 -9.49 0.13
C PRO A 251 -8.19 -10.16 0.56
N ALA A 252 -8.31 -11.49 0.59
CA ALA A 252 -9.58 -12.15 0.87
C ALA A 252 -10.22 -11.69 2.18
N PRO A 253 -9.51 -11.63 3.35
CA PRO A 253 -10.10 -11.10 4.58
C PRO A 253 -10.56 -9.65 4.46
N THR A 254 -9.81 -8.81 3.74
CA THR A 254 -10.10 -7.39 3.56
C THR A 254 -11.36 -7.17 2.71
N LYS A 255 -11.48 -7.88 1.58
CA LYS A 255 -12.67 -7.80 0.72
C LYS A 255 -13.92 -8.33 1.42
N TRP A 256 -13.78 -9.44 2.16
CA TRP A 256 -14.88 -9.92 2.98
C TRP A 256 -15.32 -8.87 4.02
N ALA A 257 -14.37 -8.26 4.73
CA ALA A 257 -14.68 -7.21 5.70
C ALA A 257 -15.41 -6.03 5.06
N LEU A 258 -14.94 -5.54 3.90
CA LEU A 258 -15.59 -4.47 3.16
C LEU A 258 -17.00 -4.85 2.67
N SER A 259 -17.23 -6.12 2.33
CA SER A 259 -18.58 -6.58 1.96
C SER A 259 -19.54 -6.56 3.15
N GLN A 260 -19.06 -6.87 4.36
CA GLN A 260 -19.86 -6.75 5.59
C GLN A 260 -20.18 -5.28 5.94
N LEU A 261 -19.36 -4.35 5.51
CA LEU A 261 -19.59 -2.91 5.63
C LEU A 261 -20.46 -2.35 4.48
N GLY A 262 -20.85 -3.18 3.51
CA GLY A 262 -21.66 -2.76 2.35
C GLY A 262 -20.91 -1.90 1.32
N LEU A 263 -19.58 -1.94 1.32
CA LEU A 263 -18.73 -1.06 0.51
C LEU A 263 -18.30 -1.66 -0.83
N CYS A 264 -18.17 -2.98 -0.92
CA CYS A 264 -17.93 -3.70 -2.18
C CYS A 264 -18.46 -5.14 -2.10
N GLN A 265 -18.49 -5.84 -3.22
CA GLN A 265 -18.77 -7.27 -3.26
C GLN A 265 -17.58 -8.08 -2.75
N ASN A 266 -17.83 -9.27 -2.16
CA ASN A 266 -16.82 -10.21 -1.73
C ASN A 266 -16.32 -11.08 -2.92
N GLN A 267 -15.89 -10.41 -4.00
CA GLN A 267 -15.45 -11.07 -5.22
C GLN A 267 -13.94 -10.96 -5.39
N LEU A 268 -13.32 -12.07 -5.72
CA LEU A 268 -11.87 -12.24 -5.91
C LEU A 268 -11.59 -12.96 -7.22
N ARG A 269 -10.38 -12.79 -7.75
CA ARG A 269 -9.90 -13.57 -8.89
C ARG A 269 -9.01 -14.70 -8.43
N LEU A 270 -9.15 -15.87 -9.04
CA LEU A 270 -8.21 -16.99 -8.83
C LEU A 270 -6.77 -16.53 -9.12
N PRO A 271 -5.78 -17.02 -8.37
CA PRO A 271 -5.84 -18.14 -7.42
C PRO A 271 -6.31 -17.78 -6.00
N ILE A 272 -6.65 -16.52 -5.72
CA ILE A 272 -7.20 -16.13 -4.41
C ILE A 272 -8.69 -16.53 -4.38
N VAL A 273 -9.08 -17.18 -3.30
CA VAL A 273 -10.45 -17.67 -3.08
C VAL A 273 -11.12 -16.91 -1.94
N PRO A 274 -12.47 -16.92 -1.84
CA PRO A 274 -13.18 -16.31 -0.74
C PRO A 274 -12.72 -16.84 0.62
N LEU A 275 -12.77 -15.97 1.63
CA LEU A 275 -12.42 -16.27 3.02
C LEU A 275 -13.27 -17.43 3.57
N THR A 276 -12.63 -18.37 4.26
CA THR A 276 -13.34 -19.50 4.91
C THR A 276 -14.28 -19.01 6.02
N GLU A 277 -15.28 -19.83 6.39
CA GLU A 277 -16.20 -19.51 7.51
C GLU A 277 -15.44 -19.26 8.81
N GLY A 278 -14.38 -20.02 9.08
CA GLY A 278 -13.49 -19.80 10.23
C GLY A 278 -12.79 -18.44 10.18
N GLY A 279 -12.26 -18.07 9.02
CA GLY A 279 -11.66 -16.77 8.79
C GLY A 279 -12.67 -15.62 8.92
N GLN A 280 -13.87 -15.81 8.38
CA GLN A 280 -14.97 -14.83 8.52
C GLN A 280 -15.34 -14.57 9.99
N ALA A 281 -15.42 -15.61 10.80
CA ALA A 281 -15.70 -15.47 12.24
C ALA A 281 -14.59 -14.68 12.96
N LEU A 282 -13.34 -14.95 12.66
CA LEU A 282 -12.18 -14.23 13.23
C LEU A 282 -12.18 -12.75 12.84
N VAL A 283 -12.40 -12.44 11.57
CA VAL A 283 -12.45 -11.05 11.07
C VAL A 283 -13.66 -10.32 11.65
N ALA A 284 -14.85 -10.94 11.69
CA ALA A 284 -16.04 -10.34 12.31
C ALA A 284 -15.81 -9.99 13.78
N GLN A 285 -15.22 -10.91 14.55
CA GLN A 285 -14.88 -10.66 15.97
C GLN A 285 -13.93 -9.48 16.12
N ALA A 286 -12.89 -9.40 15.28
CA ALA A 286 -11.92 -8.31 15.32
C ALA A 286 -12.58 -6.96 14.98
N LEU A 287 -13.42 -6.91 13.96
CA LEU A 287 -14.16 -5.70 13.56
C LEU A 287 -15.10 -5.22 14.66
N ARG A 288 -15.85 -6.13 15.28
CA ARG A 288 -16.74 -5.79 16.42
C ARG A 288 -15.94 -5.27 17.62
N GLY A 289 -14.82 -5.92 17.95
CA GLY A 289 -13.93 -5.48 19.03
C GLY A 289 -13.34 -4.08 18.84
N ALA A 290 -13.15 -3.67 17.58
CA ALA A 290 -12.72 -2.34 17.23
C ALA A 290 -13.87 -1.32 17.05
N GLY A 291 -15.14 -1.76 17.14
CA GLY A 291 -16.33 -0.94 16.93
C GLY A 291 -16.56 -0.55 15.46
N LEU A 292 -16.09 -1.37 14.53
CA LEU A 292 -16.22 -1.17 13.08
C LEU A 292 -17.40 -1.94 12.47
N LEU A 293 -17.92 -2.94 13.20
CA LEU A 293 -19.10 -3.74 12.83
C LEU A 293 -19.97 -3.92 14.06
N ASN A 294 -21.29 -3.90 13.86
CA ASN A 294 -22.30 -4.12 14.94
C ASN A 294 -22.38 -5.58 15.35
#